data_94451a01272f1e2fc6befce1776e33a0
#
_entry.id   94451a01272f1e2fc6befce1776e33a0
#
_cell.length_a   1.000
_cell.length_b   1.000
_cell.length_c   1.000
_cell.angle_alpha   90.00
_cell.angle_beta   90.00
_cell.angle_gamma   90.00
#
_symmetry.space_group_name_H-M   'P 1'
#
loop_
_entity.id
_entity.type
_entity.pdbx_description
1 polymer ?
#
loop_
_entity_poly.entity_id
_entity_poly.type
_entity_poly.pdbx_seq_one_letter_code
_entity_poly.pdbx_strand_id
1 'polypeptide(L)'
;MRAGAWLAAGLAMVTLAGCAPPLRPLRSLSDLEIQRVMRREQVQGLAYATIDKGQVRNVRVFGMRNAAVWQPLTPDTILGGAALTKPAFAYMVLQLADEGKLDLDAPITRLLPYPLPFYRMRPYDFADLTADPRWKTLTPRMLLAHGGGFADQRRLEPDGRLRIHFDPGTRYAYSGEGYILLQMIVERGLGLDVAQEMQKRVFDRFGMRNTSMHWRADFAENVADGYGFDGAVQPHERHYRVRAAGSMDATIADQAKMWAGIMRGDGLRPDTRAAFTTGWLNIGSRHQFPTLAGAEAAWPQKLAAGMGVVTFADRTGPGWFEGGHDDTAAQFVLCLETGQRCVVMLSNDVRAERLFPELGRQALGPDDMSWSWEYAWMDEP
;
A
#
# COMPACT_ATOMS: atom_id res chain seq x y z
N MET A 1 -58.31 40.41 -32.96
CA MET A 1 -57.12 40.69 -32.18
C MET A 1 -57.33 40.10 -30.78
N ARG A 2 -56.78 38.94 -30.51
CA ARG A 2 -56.80 38.33 -29.17
C ARG A 2 -55.33 37.96 -28.83
N ALA A 3 -54.79 38.64 -27.82
CA ALA A 3 -53.45 38.37 -27.27
C ALA A 3 -53.49 37.17 -26.33
N GLY A 4 -52.72 36.14 -26.62
CA GLY A 4 -52.51 34.99 -25.74
C GLY A 4 -51.37 35.25 -24.76
N ALA A 5 -51.64 35.19 -23.46
CA ALA A 5 -50.64 35.25 -22.41
C ALA A 5 -50.07 33.85 -22.17
N TRP A 6 -48.74 33.74 -22.25
CA TRP A 6 -47.99 32.55 -21.86
C TRP A 6 -47.59 32.67 -20.40
N LEU A 7 -48.15 31.80 -19.56
CA LEU A 7 -47.71 31.60 -18.18
C LEU A 7 -46.50 30.66 -18.19
N ALA A 8 -45.35 31.20 -17.81
CA ALA A 8 -44.14 30.42 -17.57
C ALA A 8 -44.20 29.85 -16.14
N ALA A 9 -44.41 28.54 -16.03
CA ALA A 9 -44.31 27.82 -14.76
C ALA A 9 -42.81 27.60 -14.44
N GLY A 10 -42.30 28.37 -13.48
CA GLY A 10 -40.97 28.16 -12.94
C GLY A 10 -40.94 26.92 -12.03
N LEU A 11 -40.27 25.87 -12.43
CA LEU A 11 -39.94 24.70 -11.60
C LEU A 11 -38.84 25.10 -10.63
N ALA A 12 -39.17 25.34 -9.36
CA ALA A 12 -38.17 25.49 -8.29
C ALA A 12 -37.59 24.12 -8.00
N MET A 13 -36.35 23.87 -8.46
CA MET A 13 -35.54 22.73 -7.99
C MET A 13 -35.16 22.98 -6.53
N VAL A 14 -35.81 22.31 -5.62
CA VAL A 14 -35.37 22.21 -4.23
C VAL A 14 -34.17 21.23 -4.22
N THR A 15 -32.95 21.77 -4.20
CA THR A 15 -31.78 20.99 -3.90
C THR A 15 -31.81 20.58 -2.43
N LEU A 16 -32.16 19.33 -2.17
CA LEU A 16 -31.95 18.71 -0.87
C LEU A 16 -30.43 18.64 -0.65
N ALA A 17 -29.87 19.65 0.02
CA ALA A 17 -28.55 19.58 0.59
C ALA A 17 -28.60 18.49 1.67
N GLY A 18 -28.26 17.26 1.30
CA GLY A 18 -28.06 16.18 2.25
C GLY A 18 -26.95 16.62 3.20
N CYS A 19 -27.30 16.89 4.46
CA CYS A 19 -26.28 17.13 5.48
C CYS A 19 -25.38 15.89 5.56
N ALA A 20 -24.13 16.02 5.16
CA ALA A 20 -23.13 14.99 5.43
C ALA A 20 -23.14 14.67 6.93
N PRO A 21 -23.12 13.40 7.33
CA PRO A 21 -23.08 13.07 8.74
C PRO A 21 -21.89 13.76 9.41
N PRO A 22 -22.04 14.24 10.66
CA PRO A 22 -20.96 14.94 11.35
C PRO A 22 -19.74 14.02 11.45
N LEU A 23 -18.55 14.58 11.17
CA LEU A 23 -17.29 13.87 11.25
C LEU A 23 -17.10 13.35 12.68
N ARG A 24 -17.00 12.05 12.85
CA ARG A 24 -16.69 11.49 14.16
C ARG A 24 -15.25 11.85 14.54
N PRO A 25 -14.98 12.29 15.78
CA PRO A 25 -13.62 12.55 16.21
C PRO A 25 -12.79 11.27 16.17
N LEU A 26 -11.49 11.42 15.88
CA LEU A 26 -10.53 10.33 16.02
C LEU A 26 -10.54 9.88 17.49
N ARG A 27 -10.78 8.59 17.73
CA ARG A 27 -10.78 8.05 19.09
C ARG A 27 -9.35 7.70 19.52
N SER A 28 -8.94 8.23 20.66
CA SER A 28 -7.71 7.78 21.31
C SER A 28 -7.99 6.51 22.11
N LEU A 29 -7.43 5.38 21.64
CA LEU A 29 -7.50 4.12 22.37
C LEU A 29 -6.60 4.20 23.62
N SER A 30 -7.07 3.68 24.75
CA SER A 30 -6.24 3.52 25.94
C SER A 30 -5.20 2.41 25.74
N ASP A 31 -4.11 2.46 26.50
CA ASP A 31 -3.09 1.42 26.50
C ASP A 31 -3.69 0.07 26.89
N LEU A 32 -4.63 0.07 27.83
CA LEU A 32 -5.31 -1.15 28.29
C LEU A 32 -6.16 -1.79 27.19
N GLU A 33 -6.83 -1.00 26.34
CA GLU A 33 -7.62 -1.52 25.22
C GLU A 33 -6.71 -2.21 24.22
N ILE A 34 -5.61 -1.57 23.82
CA ILE A 34 -4.64 -2.14 22.87
C ILE A 34 -3.99 -3.41 23.45
N GLN A 35 -3.50 -3.34 24.66
CA GLN A 35 -2.87 -4.49 25.33
C GLN A 35 -3.83 -5.68 25.55
N ARG A 36 -5.13 -5.41 25.74
CA ARG A 36 -6.14 -6.48 25.85
C ARG A 36 -6.25 -7.27 24.55
N VAL A 37 -6.32 -6.56 23.42
CA VAL A 37 -6.43 -7.18 22.11
C VAL A 37 -5.15 -7.95 21.79
N MET A 38 -3.96 -7.38 22.06
CA MET A 38 -2.68 -8.05 21.88
C MET A 38 -2.58 -9.34 22.69
N ARG A 39 -2.98 -9.33 23.97
CA ARG A 39 -2.96 -10.55 24.81
C ARG A 39 -3.90 -11.63 24.29
N ARG A 40 -5.10 -11.26 23.80
CA ARG A 40 -6.06 -12.21 23.23
C ARG A 40 -5.46 -12.96 22.05
N GLU A 41 -4.74 -12.28 21.18
CA GLU A 41 -4.14 -12.87 19.97
C GLU A 41 -2.66 -13.27 20.16
N GLN A 42 -2.13 -13.14 21.37
CA GLN A 42 -0.74 -13.49 21.74
C GLN A 42 0.33 -12.71 20.93
N VAL A 43 0.04 -11.50 20.49
CA VAL A 43 0.94 -10.64 19.72
C VAL A 43 2.06 -10.11 20.60
N GLN A 44 3.32 -10.28 20.17
CA GLN A 44 4.51 -9.94 20.93
C GLN A 44 4.80 -8.44 20.92
N GLY A 45 4.67 -7.79 19.77
CA GLY A 45 4.95 -6.36 19.65
C GLY A 45 4.03 -5.68 18.65
N LEU A 46 3.59 -4.47 18.98
CA LEU A 46 2.74 -3.64 18.14
C LEU A 46 3.19 -2.18 18.24
N ALA A 47 3.43 -1.58 17.09
CA ALA A 47 3.67 -0.15 16.94
C ALA A 47 2.44 0.48 16.26
N TYR A 48 1.95 1.59 16.82
CA TYR A 48 0.67 2.18 16.47
C TYR A 48 0.81 3.70 16.37
N ALA A 49 0.33 4.27 15.28
CA ALA A 49 0.31 5.73 15.11
C ALA A 49 -1.04 6.20 14.57
N THR A 50 -1.43 7.40 14.95
CA THR A 50 -2.62 8.07 14.42
C THR A 50 -2.27 9.42 13.81
N ILE A 51 -2.98 9.73 12.73
CA ILE A 51 -2.89 10.99 11.99
C ILE A 51 -4.27 11.63 12.00
N ASP A 52 -4.33 12.91 12.24
CA ASP A 52 -5.55 13.72 12.22
C ASP A 52 -5.26 15.08 11.61
N LYS A 53 -6.08 15.55 10.71
CA LYS A 53 -5.88 16.77 9.94
C LYS A 53 -4.50 16.80 9.25
N GLY A 54 -4.07 15.65 8.71
CA GLY A 54 -2.79 15.50 8.06
C GLY A 54 -1.56 15.64 8.96
N GLN A 55 -1.73 15.58 10.28
CA GLN A 55 -0.65 15.70 11.27
C GLN A 55 -0.56 14.45 12.16
N VAL A 56 0.65 14.00 12.45
CA VAL A 56 0.87 12.93 13.42
C VAL A 56 0.36 13.38 14.80
N ARG A 57 -0.52 12.60 15.40
CA ARG A 57 -1.10 12.87 16.74
C ARG A 57 -0.47 12.02 17.81
N ASN A 58 -0.35 10.73 17.57
CA ASN A 58 0.21 9.79 18.52
C ASN A 58 1.14 8.82 17.81
N VAL A 59 2.22 8.48 18.49
CA VAL A 59 3.08 7.34 18.16
C VAL A 59 3.26 6.56 19.45
N ARG A 60 2.81 5.30 19.46
CA ARG A 60 2.82 4.44 20.64
C ARG A 60 3.32 3.06 20.27
N VAL A 61 3.96 2.40 21.20
CA VAL A 61 4.48 1.05 21.01
C VAL A 61 4.14 0.18 22.22
N PHE A 62 3.94 -1.09 22.00
CA PHE A 62 3.52 -2.05 22.99
C PHE A 62 4.27 -3.36 22.80
N GLY A 63 4.63 -4.01 23.90
CA GLY A 63 5.27 -5.32 23.87
C GLY A 63 6.76 -5.26 23.53
N MET A 64 7.28 -6.32 22.93
CA MET A 64 8.71 -6.61 22.82
C MET A 64 9.18 -6.66 21.37
N ARG A 65 10.34 -6.08 21.10
CA ARG A 65 11.08 -6.31 19.85
C ARG A 65 11.79 -7.67 19.85
N ASN A 66 12.15 -8.16 21.04
CA ASN A 66 12.62 -9.52 21.30
C ASN A 66 12.16 -9.95 22.69
N ALA A 67 11.21 -10.90 22.74
CA ALA A 67 10.64 -11.37 23.99
C ALA A 67 11.59 -12.30 24.77
N ALA A 68 12.44 -13.06 24.08
CA ALA A 68 13.33 -14.02 24.72
C ALA A 68 14.38 -13.36 25.62
N VAL A 69 14.80 -12.15 25.28
CA VAL A 69 15.78 -11.36 26.05
C VAL A 69 15.18 -10.09 26.65
N TRP A 70 13.84 -10.00 26.74
CA TRP A 70 13.10 -8.91 27.37
C TRP A 70 13.42 -7.51 26.82
N GLN A 71 13.64 -7.41 25.51
CA GLN A 71 13.90 -6.12 24.86
C GLN A 71 12.59 -5.48 24.39
N PRO A 72 12.16 -4.35 24.96
CA PRO A 72 10.92 -3.71 24.58
C PRO A 72 11.00 -3.05 23.20
N LEU A 73 9.85 -2.95 22.53
CA LEU A 73 9.68 -2.07 21.39
C LEU A 73 9.83 -0.60 21.82
N THR A 74 10.44 0.20 20.94
CA THR A 74 10.50 1.65 21.06
C THR A 74 9.98 2.30 19.78
N PRO A 75 9.63 3.60 19.79
CA PRO A 75 9.22 4.30 18.56
C PRO A 75 10.29 4.29 17.46
N ASP A 76 11.55 4.09 17.84
CA ASP A 76 12.71 4.03 16.93
C ASP A 76 13.18 2.59 16.64
N THR A 77 12.42 1.58 17.05
CA THR A 77 12.73 0.19 16.69
C THR A 77 12.50 -0.02 15.20
N ILE A 78 13.49 -0.61 14.54
CA ILE A 78 13.42 -0.97 13.13
C ILE A 78 12.51 -2.19 12.95
N LEU A 79 11.54 -2.03 12.07
CA LEU A 79 10.57 -3.04 11.67
C LEU A 79 10.64 -3.21 10.14
N GLY A 80 10.45 -4.41 9.64
CA GLY A 80 10.30 -4.63 8.21
C GLY A 80 9.04 -3.93 7.67
N GLY A 81 9.20 -3.14 6.63
CA GLY A 81 8.08 -2.45 5.99
C GLY A 81 7.27 -3.35 5.07
N ALA A 82 7.78 -4.52 4.73
CA ALA A 82 7.15 -5.47 3.81
C ALA A 82 6.49 -4.76 2.62
N ALA A 83 5.23 -5.05 2.32
CA ALA A 83 4.51 -4.48 1.19
C ALA A 83 4.27 -2.97 1.29
N LEU A 84 4.35 -2.33 2.47
CA LEU A 84 4.30 -0.85 2.58
C LEU A 84 5.48 -0.16 1.88
N THR A 85 6.48 -0.92 1.43
CA THR A 85 7.50 -0.44 0.49
C THR A 85 6.88 0.03 -0.83
N LYS A 86 5.83 -0.66 -1.32
CA LYS A 86 5.21 -0.36 -2.62
C LYS A 86 4.59 1.03 -2.70
N PRO A 87 3.74 1.47 -1.77
CA PRO A 87 3.22 2.83 -1.81
C PRO A 87 4.30 3.91 -1.65
N ALA A 88 5.34 3.66 -0.84
CA ALA A 88 6.47 4.57 -0.73
C ALA A 88 7.22 4.70 -2.07
N PHE A 89 7.49 3.57 -2.74
CA PHE A 89 8.08 3.54 -4.07
C PHE A 89 7.16 4.18 -5.12
N ALA A 90 5.87 3.89 -5.09
CA ALA A 90 4.89 4.51 -5.98
C ALA A 90 4.88 6.04 -5.84
N TYR A 91 4.96 6.54 -4.61
CA TYR A 91 5.03 7.98 -4.36
C TYR A 91 6.28 8.63 -4.97
N MET A 92 7.43 7.92 -4.92
CA MET A 92 8.66 8.34 -5.61
C MET A 92 8.46 8.37 -7.14
N VAL A 93 7.86 7.32 -7.70
CA VAL A 93 7.59 7.22 -9.15
C VAL A 93 6.66 8.34 -9.62
N LEU A 94 5.65 8.68 -8.84
CA LEU A 94 4.72 9.77 -9.16
C LEU A 94 5.43 11.15 -9.14
N GLN A 95 6.42 11.36 -8.28
CA GLN A 95 7.25 12.56 -8.32
C GLN A 95 8.09 12.63 -9.60
N LEU A 96 8.62 11.47 -10.07
CA LEU A 96 9.32 11.43 -11.37
C LEU A 96 8.37 11.76 -12.53
N ALA A 97 7.11 11.34 -12.45
CA ALA A 97 6.11 11.70 -13.43
C ALA A 97 5.77 13.19 -13.41
N ASP A 98 5.62 13.78 -12.22
CA ASP A 98 5.39 15.22 -12.06
C ASP A 98 6.52 16.09 -12.63
N GLU A 99 7.74 15.58 -12.58
CA GLU A 99 8.91 16.23 -13.18
C GLU A 99 9.06 15.97 -14.69
N GLY A 100 8.14 15.22 -15.30
CA GLY A 100 8.19 14.85 -16.71
C GLY A 100 9.31 13.86 -17.07
N LYS A 101 9.91 13.21 -16.07
CA LYS A 101 10.97 12.20 -16.26
C LYS A 101 10.41 10.84 -16.65
N LEU A 102 9.17 10.56 -16.29
CA LEU A 102 8.47 9.31 -16.58
C LEU A 102 7.05 9.61 -17.05
N ASP A 103 6.70 9.15 -18.23
CA ASP A 103 5.32 9.15 -18.69
C ASP A 103 4.62 7.86 -18.19
N LEU A 104 3.60 8.04 -17.33
CA LEU A 104 2.86 6.94 -16.72
C LEU A 104 2.07 6.12 -17.74
N ASP A 105 1.74 6.69 -18.88
CA ASP A 105 0.91 6.08 -19.93
C ASP A 105 1.71 5.62 -21.14
N ALA A 106 3.01 5.88 -21.17
CA ALA A 106 3.88 5.38 -22.21
C ALA A 106 4.05 3.85 -22.10
N PRO A 107 3.93 3.11 -23.23
CA PRO A 107 4.23 1.70 -23.22
C PRO A 107 5.72 1.47 -22.90
N ILE A 108 6.03 0.41 -22.17
CA ILE A 108 7.39 0.11 -21.71
C ILE A 108 8.39 -0.03 -22.86
N THR A 109 7.92 -0.31 -24.07
CA THR A 109 8.73 -0.33 -25.29
C THR A 109 9.36 1.02 -25.64
N ARG A 110 8.82 2.13 -25.10
CA ARG A 110 9.40 3.48 -25.23
C ARG A 110 10.29 3.84 -24.06
N LEU A 111 10.16 3.15 -22.95
CA LEU A 111 10.87 3.46 -21.71
C LEU A 111 12.13 2.64 -21.52
N LEU A 112 12.19 1.46 -22.11
CA LEU A 112 13.34 0.55 -22.01
C LEU A 112 14.22 0.60 -23.25
N PRO A 113 15.56 0.60 -23.11
CA PRO A 113 16.48 0.62 -24.25
C PRO A 113 16.46 -0.67 -25.08
N TYR A 114 16.02 -1.79 -24.48
CA TYR A 114 15.91 -3.09 -25.15
C TYR A 114 14.53 -3.71 -24.92
N PRO A 115 14.05 -4.61 -25.82
CA PRO A 115 12.82 -5.38 -25.60
C PRO A 115 12.84 -6.13 -24.28
N LEU A 116 11.73 -6.15 -23.55
CA LEU A 116 11.64 -6.73 -22.22
C LEU A 116 12.20 -8.17 -22.12
N PRO A 117 11.91 -9.11 -23.04
CA PRO A 117 12.45 -10.47 -22.96
C PRO A 117 13.96 -10.61 -23.18
N PHE A 118 14.65 -9.52 -23.52
CA PHE A 118 16.13 -9.53 -23.67
C PHE A 118 16.83 -9.39 -22.33
N TYR A 119 16.12 -8.94 -21.28
CA TYR A 119 16.63 -8.97 -19.93
C TYR A 119 16.51 -10.37 -19.37
N ARG A 120 17.66 -11.05 -19.17
CA ARG A 120 17.75 -12.48 -18.83
C ARG A 120 18.63 -12.76 -17.62
N MET A 121 18.96 -11.73 -16.86
CA MET A 121 19.86 -11.85 -15.71
C MET A 121 19.16 -11.30 -14.44
N ARG A 122 19.22 -12.08 -13.37
CA ARG A 122 18.68 -11.61 -12.08
C ARG A 122 19.33 -10.30 -11.64
N PRO A 123 18.59 -9.39 -11.01
CA PRO A 123 17.20 -9.54 -10.56
C PRO A 123 16.16 -9.35 -11.68
N TYR A 124 16.54 -8.94 -12.88
CA TYR A 124 15.65 -8.60 -14.00
C TYR A 124 15.73 -9.68 -15.09
N ASP A 125 14.99 -10.77 -14.87
CA ASP A 125 14.86 -11.83 -15.85
C ASP A 125 13.39 -11.90 -16.34
N PHE A 126 13.18 -11.53 -17.59
CA PHE A 126 11.88 -11.51 -18.26
C PHE A 126 11.85 -12.39 -19.52
N ALA A 127 12.79 -13.30 -19.66
CA ALA A 127 12.90 -14.20 -20.82
C ALA A 127 11.64 -15.05 -21.05
N ASP A 128 10.91 -15.37 -19.99
CA ASP A 128 9.66 -16.13 -20.05
C ASP A 128 8.59 -15.46 -20.92
N LEU A 129 8.64 -14.15 -21.10
CA LEU A 129 7.67 -13.36 -21.87
C LEU A 129 7.99 -13.31 -23.38
N THR A 130 9.01 -14.02 -23.86
CA THR A 130 9.42 -13.99 -25.28
C THR A 130 8.26 -14.32 -26.23
N ALA A 131 7.43 -15.28 -25.88
CA ALA A 131 6.29 -15.72 -26.72
C ALA A 131 4.99 -14.95 -26.47
N ASP A 132 4.91 -14.08 -25.46
CA ASP A 132 3.70 -13.33 -25.09
C ASP A 132 3.83 -11.84 -25.45
N PRO A 133 3.29 -11.39 -26.58
CA PRO A 133 3.47 -10.03 -27.05
C PRO A 133 2.76 -8.97 -26.17
N ARG A 134 1.90 -9.37 -25.24
CA ARG A 134 1.13 -8.46 -24.37
C ARG A 134 2.02 -7.60 -23.49
N TRP A 135 3.25 -8.03 -23.18
CA TRP A 135 4.21 -7.18 -22.46
C TRP A 135 4.45 -5.83 -23.13
N LYS A 136 4.25 -5.72 -24.45
CA LYS A 136 4.45 -4.48 -25.22
C LYS A 136 3.45 -3.39 -24.87
N THR A 137 2.30 -3.75 -24.31
CA THR A 137 1.23 -2.82 -23.94
C THR A 137 1.32 -2.34 -22.50
N LEU A 138 2.19 -2.95 -21.67
CA LEU A 138 2.38 -2.56 -20.28
C LEU A 138 2.80 -1.08 -20.17
N THR A 139 2.23 -0.39 -19.19
CA THR A 139 2.58 0.99 -18.85
C THR A 139 2.91 1.11 -17.35
N PRO A 140 3.67 2.12 -16.92
CA PRO A 140 3.91 2.36 -15.50
C PRO A 140 2.63 2.48 -14.67
N ARG A 141 1.58 3.13 -15.21
CA ARG A 141 0.26 3.22 -14.56
C ARG A 141 -0.34 1.86 -14.27
N MET A 142 -0.35 0.96 -15.25
CA MET A 142 -0.84 -0.41 -15.08
C MET A 142 -0.08 -1.17 -13.98
N LEU A 143 1.25 -0.98 -13.93
CA LEU A 143 2.09 -1.65 -12.93
C LEU A 143 1.85 -1.10 -11.51
N LEU A 144 1.73 0.23 -11.37
CA LEU A 144 1.40 0.88 -10.09
C LEU A 144 0.04 0.42 -9.54
N ALA A 145 -0.95 0.23 -10.41
CA ALA A 145 -2.30 -0.20 -10.05
C ALA A 145 -2.49 -1.73 -10.04
N HIS A 146 -1.41 -2.52 -10.06
CA HIS A 146 -1.48 -3.98 -10.09
C HIS A 146 -2.29 -4.55 -11.26
N GLY A 147 -2.32 -3.83 -12.39
CA GLY A 147 -3.02 -4.22 -13.61
C GLY A 147 -2.13 -4.89 -14.66
N GLY A 148 -0.91 -5.29 -14.30
CA GLY A 148 0.05 -5.88 -15.26
C GLY A 148 -0.26 -7.31 -15.71
N GLY A 149 -1.16 -8.00 -15.01
CA GLY A 149 -1.51 -9.39 -15.32
C GLY A 149 -0.55 -10.43 -14.75
N PHE A 150 0.39 -10.04 -13.88
CA PHE A 150 1.36 -10.96 -13.26
C PHE A 150 0.84 -11.50 -11.92
N ALA A 151 1.25 -12.74 -11.56
CA ALA A 151 1.16 -13.22 -10.20
C ALA A 151 2.01 -12.35 -9.26
N ASP A 152 1.78 -12.44 -7.94
CA ASP A 152 2.57 -11.69 -6.97
C ASP A 152 4.05 -12.00 -7.09
N GLN A 153 4.40 -13.27 -7.12
CA GLN A 153 5.79 -13.73 -7.29
C GLN A 153 5.80 -14.93 -8.24
N ARG A 154 6.72 -14.93 -9.21
CA ARG A 154 6.81 -16.04 -10.17
C ARG A 154 7.06 -17.41 -9.52
N ARG A 155 7.69 -17.45 -8.33
CA ARG A 155 7.87 -18.71 -7.58
C ARG A 155 6.56 -19.36 -7.14
N LEU A 156 5.44 -18.62 -7.16
CA LEU A 156 4.09 -19.11 -6.87
C LEU A 156 3.43 -19.73 -8.09
N GLU A 157 3.99 -19.51 -9.28
CA GLU A 157 3.55 -20.20 -10.49
C GLU A 157 3.91 -21.68 -10.42
N PRO A 158 3.09 -22.60 -10.97
CA PRO A 158 3.32 -24.05 -10.86
C PRO A 158 4.69 -24.52 -11.35
N ASP A 159 5.27 -23.84 -12.33
CA ASP A 159 6.60 -24.13 -12.90
C ASP A 159 7.63 -23.02 -12.64
N GLY A 160 7.29 -22.03 -11.81
CA GLY A 160 8.15 -20.91 -11.46
C GLY A 160 8.40 -19.91 -12.60
N ARG A 161 7.63 -19.97 -13.69
CA ARG A 161 7.80 -19.12 -14.88
C ARG A 161 6.85 -17.92 -14.85
N LEU A 162 7.39 -16.75 -15.19
CA LEU A 162 6.57 -15.52 -15.27
C LEU A 162 5.58 -15.60 -16.42
N ARG A 163 4.31 -15.22 -16.15
CA ARG A 163 3.21 -15.18 -17.11
C ARG A 163 2.40 -13.91 -17.00
N ILE A 164 1.78 -13.51 -18.10
CA ILE A 164 0.70 -12.53 -18.12
C ILE A 164 -0.62 -13.30 -18.19
N HIS A 165 -1.41 -13.29 -17.13
CA HIS A 165 -2.63 -14.11 -16.98
C HIS A 165 -3.86 -13.52 -17.70
N PHE A 166 -3.87 -12.19 -17.91
CA PHE A 166 -4.95 -11.46 -18.58
C PHE A 166 -4.39 -10.23 -19.29
N ASP A 167 -5.17 -9.63 -20.16
CA ASP A 167 -4.74 -8.44 -20.89
C ASP A 167 -4.42 -7.29 -19.93
N PRO A 168 -3.23 -6.69 -20.00
CA PRO A 168 -2.82 -5.62 -19.11
C PRO A 168 -3.82 -4.46 -19.05
N GLY A 169 -4.06 -3.94 -17.86
CA GLY A 169 -5.00 -2.86 -17.61
C GLY A 169 -6.48 -3.27 -17.52
N THR A 170 -6.83 -4.54 -17.70
CA THR A 170 -8.23 -5.00 -17.68
C THR A 170 -8.71 -5.51 -16.34
N ARG A 171 -7.82 -6.00 -15.50
CA ARG A 171 -8.12 -6.59 -14.20
C ARG A 171 -7.03 -6.25 -13.18
N TYR A 172 -7.43 -6.24 -11.92
CA TYR A 172 -6.52 -6.17 -10.79
C TYR A 172 -6.01 -7.57 -10.41
N ALA A 173 -4.71 -7.67 -10.18
CA ALA A 173 -4.08 -8.79 -9.47
C ALA A 173 -2.83 -8.26 -8.76
N TYR A 174 -2.82 -8.32 -7.42
CA TYR A 174 -1.66 -7.86 -6.65
C TYR A 174 -0.38 -8.52 -7.13
N SER A 175 0.68 -7.72 -7.35
CA SER A 175 1.89 -8.23 -8.00
C SER A 175 3.15 -7.51 -7.56
N GLY A 176 4.04 -8.23 -6.88
CA GLY A 176 5.42 -7.83 -6.66
C GLY A 176 6.25 -7.86 -7.94
N GLU A 177 5.98 -8.79 -8.86
CA GLU A 177 6.68 -8.84 -10.16
C GLU A 177 6.43 -7.57 -10.98
N GLY A 178 5.21 -7.01 -10.92
CA GLY A 178 4.90 -5.72 -11.55
C GLY A 178 5.75 -4.57 -10.98
N TYR A 179 5.95 -4.53 -9.67
CA TYR A 179 6.79 -3.53 -9.02
C TYR A 179 8.28 -3.74 -9.29
N ILE A 180 8.74 -4.99 -9.43
CA ILE A 180 10.13 -5.29 -9.88
C ILE A 180 10.34 -4.80 -11.31
N LEU A 181 9.37 -4.99 -12.20
CA LEU A 181 9.44 -4.45 -13.55
C LEU A 181 9.47 -2.91 -13.55
N LEU A 182 8.65 -2.28 -12.73
CA LEU A 182 8.64 -0.82 -12.61
C LEU A 182 9.98 -0.30 -12.05
N GLN A 183 10.57 -0.99 -11.05
CA GLN A 183 11.92 -0.70 -10.58
C GLN A 183 12.95 -0.77 -11.71
N MET A 184 12.88 -1.81 -12.53
CA MET A 184 13.77 -1.95 -13.68
C MET A 184 13.60 -0.80 -14.69
N ILE A 185 12.37 -0.33 -14.93
CA ILE A 185 12.12 0.84 -15.78
C ILE A 185 12.83 2.08 -15.22
N VAL A 186 12.74 2.32 -13.90
CA VAL A 186 13.45 3.43 -13.26
C VAL A 186 14.97 3.28 -13.41
N GLU A 187 15.51 2.09 -13.18
CA GLU A 187 16.97 1.86 -13.20
C GLU A 187 17.53 1.76 -14.62
N ARG A 188 16.89 1.01 -15.51
CA ARG A 188 17.40 0.73 -16.87
C ARG A 188 16.85 1.66 -17.93
N GLY A 189 15.62 2.14 -17.71
CA GLY A 189 14.99 3.09 -18.62
C GLY A 189 15.41 4.53 -18.36
N LEU A 190 15.37 4.96 -17.09
CA LEU A 190 15.70 6.33 -16.70
C LEU A 190 17.17 6.49 -16.26
N GLY A 191 17.90 5.40 -16.01
CA GLY A 191 19.28 5.46 -15.51
C GLY A 191 19.42 5.97 -14.09
N LEU A 192 18.37 5.83 -13.26
CA LEU A 192 18.33 6.35 -11.89
C LEU A 192 18.59 5.20 -10.89
N ASP A 193 19.23 5.54 -9.77
CA ASP A 193 19.39 4.60 -8.64
C ASP A 193 18.19 4.70 -7.72
N VAL A 194 17.43 3.60 -7.58
CA VAL A 194 16.20 3.57 -6.79
C VAL A 194 16.44 3.86 -5.31
N ALA A 195 17.56 3.37 -4.72
CA ALA A 195 17.85 3.67 -3.32
C ALA A 195 18.07 5.17 -3.11
N GLN A 196 18.82 5.82 -4.01
CA GLN A 196 19.08 7.26 -3.94
C GLN A 196 17.81 8.09 -4.17
N GLU A 197 16.98 7.70 -5.16
CA GLU A 197 15.72 8.39 -5.43
C GLU A 197 14.72 8.24 -4.28
N MET A 198 14.63 7.05 -3.66
CA MET A 198 13.82 6.83 -2.46
C MET A 198 14.32 7.66 -1.28
N GLN A 199 15.65 7.67 -1.05
CA GLN A 199 16.24 8.50 0.01
C GLN A 199 15.86 9.96 -0.17
N LYS A 200 16.12 10.53 -1.33
CA LYS A 200 15.91 11.97 -1.61
C LYS A 200 14.44 12.35 -1.62
N ARG A 201 13.60 11.56 -2.31
CA ARG A 201 12.23 11.94 -2.63
C ARG A 201 11.21 11.55 -1.57
N VAL A 202 11.53 10.52 -0.78
CA VAL A 202 10.62 10.01 0.24
C VAL A 202 11.24 10.20 1.62
N PHE A 203 12.39 9.60 1.90
CA PHE A 203 12.89 9.56 3.26
C PHE A 203 13.35 10.93 3.76
N ASP A 204 14.13 11.67 2.97
CA ASP A 204 14.56 13.02 3.35
C ASP A 204 13.39 14.00 3.37
N ARG A 205 12.47 13.88 2.39
CA ARG A 205 11.29 14.74 2.30
C ARG A 205 10.42 14.65 3.55
N PHE A 206 10.19 13.46 4.04
CA PHE A 206 9.34 13.22 5.21
C PHE A 206 10.12 13.15 6.53
N GLY A 207 11.45 13.36 6.51
CA GLY A 207 12.30 13.31 7.69
C GLY A 207 12.42 11.92 8.31
N MET A 208 12.47 10.88 7.47
CA MET A 208 12.52 9.46 7.86
C MET A 208 13.98 9.01 8.05
N ARG A 209 14.59 9.42 9.15
CA ARG A 209 16.03 9.21 9.40
C ARG A 209 16.41 7.76 9.69
N ASN A 210 15.47 6.99 10.22
CA ASN A 210 15.64 5.58 10.59
C ASN A 210 14.90 4.67 9.60
N THR A 211 15.04 4.99 8.29
CA THR A 211 14.42 4.23 7.20
C THR A 211 15.42 4.03 6.08
N SER A 212 15.40 2.85 5.45
CA SER A 212 16.28 2.53 4.32
C SER A 212 15.66 1.45 3.42
N MET A 213 16.03 1.45 2.15
CA MET A 213 15.69 0.40 1.19
C MET A 213 16.62 -0.82 1.27
N HIS A 214 17.70 -0.72 2.00
CA HIS A 214 18.64 -1.80 2.25
C HIS A 214 19.18 -1.72 3.68
N TRP A 215 19.68 -2.84 4.17
CA TRP A 215 20.19 -2.96 5.53
C TRP A 215 21.28 -1.92 5.82
N ARG A 216 21.16 -1.24 6.95
CA ARG A 216 22.16 -0.35 7.53
C ARG A 216 22.73 -0.98 8.80
N ALA A 217 24.05 -0.83 9.02
CA ALA A 217 24.73 -1.43 10.17
C ALA A 217 24.20 -0.90 11.51
N ASP A 218 23.84 0.40 11.58
CA ASP A 218 23.28 1.03 12.79
C ASP A 218 21.92 0.48 13.19
N PHE A 219 21.18 -0.15 12.29
CA PHE A 219 19.90 -0.79 12.58
C PHE A 219 20.03 -1.96 13.56
N ALA A 220 21.19 -2.60 13.61
CA ALA A 220 21.44 -3.75 14.50
C ALA A 220 21.25 -3.44 15.98
N GLU A 221 21.38 -2.17 16.39
CA GLU A 221 21.26 -1.77 17.80
C GLU A 221 19.81 -1.82 18.30
N ASN A 222 18.83 -1.57 17.41
CA ASN A 222 17.41 -1.48 17.77
C ASN A 222 16.50 -2.05 16.66
N VAL A 223 16.70 -3.29 16.29
CA VAL A 223 15.87 -4.02 15.31
C VAL A 223 14.99 -5.05 16.02
N ALA A 224 13.79 -5.28 15.50
CA ALA A 224 12.88 -6.29 16.02
C ALA A 224 13.09 -7.64 15.34
N ASP A 225 13.15 -8.72 16.12
CA ASP A 225 12.98 -10.07 15.62
C ASP A 225 11.50 -10.31 15.26
N GLY A 226 11.24 -11.20 14.31
CA GLY A 226 9.90 -11.49 13.86
C GLY A 226 9.28 -12.73 14.53
N TYR A 227 7.95 -12.81 14.57
CA TYR A 227 7.20 -13.93 15.18
C TYR A 227 6.17 -14.48 14.20
N GLY A 228 6.30 -15.78 13.90
CA GLY A 228 5.36 -16.51 13.03
C GLY A 228 3.99 -16.78 13.67
N PHE A 229 3.06 -17.32 12.88
CA PHE A 229 1.74 -17.72 13.37
C PHE A 229 1.79 -18.77 14.48
N ASP A 230 2.80 -19.62 14.49
CA ASP A 230 3.08 -20.61 15.54
C ASP A 230 3.78 -19.99 16.78
N GLY A 231 4.10 -18.70 16.74
CA GLY A 231 4.85 -17.99 17.77
C GLY A 231 6.36 -18.21 17.70
N ALA A 232 6.87 -18.94 16.71
CA ALA A 232 8.30 -19.12 16.54
C ALA A 232 8.97 -17.80 16.19
N VAL A 233 10.11 -17.51 16.87
CA VAL A 233 10.90 -16.32 16.61
C VAL A 233 11.88 -16.54 15.47
N GLN A 234 12.02 -15.54 14.62
CA GLN A 234 13.02 -15.50 13.56
C GLN A 234 13.77 -14.17 13.60
N PRO A 235 15.10 -14.19 13.37
CA PRO A 235 15.85 -12.94 13.24
C PRO A 235 15.29 -12.08 12.11
N HIS A 236 15.40 -10.76 12.26
CA HIS A 236 15.01 -9.82 11.21
C HIS A 236 15.73 -10.16 9.88
N GLU A 237 14.95 -10.16 8.78
CA GLU A 237 15.50 -10.36 7.44
C GLU A 237 16.26 -9.09 7.00
N ARG A 238 17.57 -9.25 6.75
CA ARG A 238 18.45 -8.15 6.32
C ARG A 238 18.48 -8.06 4.80
N HIS A 239 17.86 -7.05 4.24
CA HIS A 239 17.86 -6.83 2.80
C HIS A 239 19.12 -6.08 2.35
N TYR A 240 20.01 -6.75 1.62
CA TYR A 240 21.21 -6.13 1.03
C TYR A 240 20.99 -5.65 -0.41
N ARG A 241 19.82 -5.90 -0.98
CA ARG A 241 19.41 -5.45 -2.31
C ARG A 241 18.11 -4.70 -2.23
N VAL A 242 18.04 -3.59 -2.98
CA VAL A 242 16.81 -2.81 -3.11
C VAL A 242 15.77 -3.61 -3.87
N ARG A 243 14.57 -3.69 -3.30
CA ARG A 243 13.39 -4.30 -3.93
C ARG A 243 12.18 -3.38 -3.70
N ALA A 244 11.70 -2.76 -4.76
CA ALA A 244 10.51 -1.90 -4.71
C ALA A 244 9.27 -2.63 -4.18
N ALA A 245 9.28 -3.96 -4.27
CA ALA A 245 8.17 -4.79 -3.80
C ALA A 245 8.17 -5.03 -2.28
N GLY A 246 9.29 -4.77 -1.53
CA GLY A 246 9.25 -5.14 -0.12
C GLY A 246 10.54 -5.08 0.68
N SER A 247 11.52 -4.22 0.34
CA SER A 247 12.79 -4.22 1.10
C SER A 247 12.98 -3.04 2.06
N MET A 248 11.98 -2.20 2.24
CA MET A 248 12.09 -1.05 3.15
C MET A 248 12.06 -1.50 4.61
N ASP A 249 13.07 -1.10 5.36
CA ASP A 249 13.09 -1.14 6.81
C ASP A 249 12.76 0.26 7.35
N ALA A 250 11.88 0.36 8.35
CA ALA A 250 11.43 1.64 8.87
C ALA A 250 11.01 1.56 10.35
N THR A 251 10.91 2.70 11.01
CA THR A 251 10.29 2.82 12.32
C THR A 251 8.84 3.27 12.20
N ILE A 252 8.03 3.05 13.25
CA ILE A 252 6.67 3.60 13.28
C ILE A 252 6.67 5.13 13.27
N ALA A 253 7.65 5.76 13.90
CA ALA A 253 7.77 7.22 13.91
C ALA A 253 7.99 7.78 12.49
N ASP A 254 8.82 7.11 11.68
CA ASP A 254 9.07 7.51 10.31
C ASP A 254 7.88 7.20 9.38
N GLN A 255 7.27 6.03 9.54
CA GLN A 255 6.04 5.69 8.82
C GLN A 255 4.92 6.69 9.07
N ALA A 256 4.72 7.11 10.33
CA ALA A 256 3.72 8.11 10.66
C ALA A 256 3.96 9.46 9.94
N LYS A 257 5.22 9.91 9.85
CA LYS A 257 5.58 11.13 9.12
C LYS A 257 5.30 10.99 7.62
N MET A 258 5.68 9.86 7.02
CA MET A 258 5.44 9.58 5.61
C MET A 258 3.93 9.60 5.29
N TRP A 259 3.13 8.86 6.04
CA TRP A 259 1.69 8.79 5.79
C TRP A 259 0.97 10.11 6.04
N ALA A 260 1.42 10.90 7.01
CA ALA A 260 0.93 12.26 7.21
C ALA A 260 1.27 13.17 6.01
N GLY A 261 2.49 13.07 5.48
CA GLY A 261 2.92 13.81 4.29
C GLY A 261 2.16 13.37 3.02
N ILE A 262 1.96 12.07 2.83
CA ILE A 262 1.15 11.52 1.74
C ILE A 262 -0.31 12.02 1.84
N MET A 263 -0.87 12.04 3.04
CA MET A 263 -2.22 12.56 3.26
C MET A 263 -2.36 14.02 2.84
N ARG A 264 -1.37 14.86 3.12
CA ARG A 264 -1.32 16.26 2.67
C ARG A 264 -0.97 16.43 1.19
N GLY A 265 -0.38 15.40 0.55
CA GLY A 265 0.12 15.46 -0.83
C GLY A 265 1.48 16.16 -0.97
N ASP A 266 2.29 16.15 0.09
CA ASP A 266 3.59 16.83 0.11
C ASP A 266 4.51 16.27 -1.01
N GLY A 267 4.91 17.13 -1.95
CA GLY A 267 5.82 16.78 -3.04
C GLY A 267 5.17 16.27 -4.32
N LEU A 268 3.85 16.21 -4.40
CA LEU A 268 3.08 15.89 -5.59
C LEU A 268 2.22 17.08 -6.03
N ARG A 269 1.96 17.18 -7.34
CA ARG A 269 0.90 18.04 -7.84
C ARG A 269 -0.46 17.51 -7.41
N PRO A 270 -1.50 18.35 -7.28
CA PRO A 270 -2.82 17.93 -6.84
C PRO A 270 -3.40 16.78 -7.66
N ASP A 271 -3.27 16.80 -8.98
CA ASP A 271 -3.78 15.76 -9.88
C ASP A 271 -3.06 14.43 -9.68
N THR A 272 -1.75 14.48 -9.46
CA THR A 272 -0.92 13.30 -9.25
C THR A 272 -1.17 12.70 -7.86
N ARG A 273 -1.35 13.57 -6.86
CA ARG A 273 -1.81 13.12 -5.53
C ARG A 273 -3.19 12.46 -5.61
N ALA A 274 -4.10 13.04 -6.37
CA ALA A 274 -5.41 12.44 -6.60
C ALA A 274 -5.29 11.08 -7.30
N ALA A 275 -4.40 10.92 -8.27
CA ALA A 275 -4.14 9.64 -8.93
C ALA A 275 -3.63 8.55 -7.96
N PHE A 276 -2.88 8.94 -6.93
CA PHE A 276 -2.45 8.00 -5.89
C PHE A 276 -3.62 7.43 -5.09
N THR A 277 -4.59 8.27 -4.70
CA THR A 277 -5.68 7.93 -3.77
C THR A 277 -7.06 7.80 -4.40
N THR A 278 -7.17 7.88 -5.73
CA THR A 278 -8.43 7.68 -6.45
C THR A 278 -8.35 6.40 -7.27
N GLY A 279 -9.42 5.61 -7.23
CA GLY A 279 -9.46 4.35 -7.96
C GLY A 279 -9.37 4.55 -9.48
N TRP A 280 -8.38 3.93 -10.07
CA TRP A 280 -8.17 3.87 -11.52
C TRP A 280 -8.63 2.55 -12.12
N LEU A 281 -8.41 1.44 -11.42
CA LEU A 281 -8.77 0.09 -11.88
C LEU A 281 -9.71 -0.57 -10.86
N ASN A 282 -10.91 -0.90 -11.27
CA ASN A 282 -11.87 -1.57 -10.41
C ASN A 282 -11.37 -2.96 -10.00
N ILE A 283 -11.55 -3.32 -8.75
CA ILE A 283 -11.22 -4.63 -8.20
C ILE A 283 -12.47 -5.49 -8.23
N GLY A 284 -12.46 -6.53 -9.06
CA GLY A 284 -13.58 -7.47 -9.20
C GLY A 284 -13.25 -8.88 -8.71
N SER A 285 -12.13 -9.06 -8.01
CA SER A 285 -11.72 -10.33 -7.42
C SER A 285 -12.16 -10.44 -5.96
N ARG A 286 -12.33 -11.67 -5.50
CA ARG A 286 -12.72 -11.99 -4.12
C ARG A 286 -11.62 -11.69 -3.10
N HIS A 287 -10.37 -11.76 -3.56
CA HIS A 287 -9.14 -11.50 -2.79
C HIS A 287 -8.04 -10.93 -3.69
N GLN A 288 -6.89 -10.63 -3.11
CA GLN A 288 -5.79 -9.92 -3.77
C GLN A 288 -5.08 -10.69 -4.90
N PHE A 289 -5.13 -12.03 -4.88
CA PHE A 289 -4.29 -12.92 -5.71
C PHE A 289 -5.10 -13.77 -6.70
N PRO A 290 -5.89 -13.17 -7.59
CA PRO A 290 -6.79 -13.92 -8.47
C PRO A 290 -6.08 -14.71 -9.58
N THR A 291 -4.79 -14.45 -9.84
CA THR A 291 -4.04 -15.15 -10.88
C THR A 291 -3.73 -16.61 -10.56
N LEU A 292 -3.69 -16.96 -9.27
CA LEU A 292 -3.37 -18.31 -8.78
C LEU A 292 -4.62 -19.09 -8.37
N ALA A 293 -5.71 -18.41 -8.13
CA ALA A 293 -7.01 -19.04 -7.98
C ALA A 293 -7.60 -19.32 -9.36
N GLY A 294 -8.32 -20.42 -9.51
CA GLY A 294 -9.05 -20.69 -10.76
C GLY A 294 -9.96 -19.53 -11.18
N ALA A 295 -10.56 -19.59 -12.35
CA ALA A 295 -11.44 -18.54 -12.86
C ALA A 295 -12.55 -18.25 -11.83
N GLU A 296 -12.42 -17.15 -11.10
CA GLU A 296 -13.42 -16.69 -10.13
C GLU A 296 -14.53 -15.93 -10.86
N ALA A 297 -15.77 -16.15 -10.43
CA ALA A 297 -16.86 -15.27 -10.79
C ALA A 297 -16.55 -13.84 -10.30
N ALA A 298 -16.88 -12.85 -11.11
CA ALA A 298 -16.75 -11.44 -10.73
C ALA A 298 -17.43 -11.20 -9.37
N TRP A 299 -16.70 -10.64 -8.41
CA TRP A 299 -17.20 -10.32 -7.09
C TRP A 299 -17.47 -8.82 -7.01
N PRO A 300 -18.65 -8.38 -6.58
CA PRO A 300 -18.98 -6.96 -6.50
C PRO A 300 -18.29 -6.30 -5.30
N GLN A 301 -16.99 -6.04 -5.42
CA GLN A 301 -16.26 -5.23 -4.45
C GLN A 301 -16.44 -3.74 -4.78
N LYS A 302 -16.59 -2.93 -3.75
CA LYS A 302 -16.53 -1.46 -3.87
C LYS A 302 -15.09 -0.95 -3.71
N LEU A 303 -14.14 -1.72 -4.23
CA LEU A 303 -12.71 -1.43 -4.18
C LEU A 303 -12.19 -1.09 -5.56
N ALA A 304 -11.18 -0.24 -5.59
CA ALA A 304 -10.41 0.04 -6.79
C ALA A 304 -8.94 0.28 -6.45
N ALA A 305 -8.05 -0.01 -7.38
CA ALA A 305 -6.64 0.33 -7.24
C ALA A 305 -6.39 1.78 -7.66
N GLY A 306 -5.79 2.57 -6.78
CA GLY A 306 -5.10 3.81 -7.10
C GLY A 306 -3.68 3.54 -7.57
N MET A 307 -2.86 4.60 -7.65
CA MET A 307 -1.45 4.47 -8.06
C MET A 307 -0.52 4.20 -6.86
N GLY A 308 -0.85 3.24 -6.03
CA GLY A 308 -0.02 2.85 -4.88
C GLY A 308 -0.79 2.42 -3.64
N VAL A 309 -2.12 2.56 -3.61
CA VAL A 309 -2.99 2.11 -2.52
C VAL A 309 -4.30 1.55 -3.07
N VAL A 310 -4.99 0.76 -2.29
CA VAL A 310 -6.36 0.31 -2.58
C VAL A 310 -7.34 1.35 -2.03
N THR A 311 -8.32 1.72 -2.84
CA THR A 311 -9.32 2.75 -2.51
C THR A 311 -10.69 2.13 -2.30
N PHE A 312 -11.49 2.75 -1.44
CA PHE A 312 -12.88 2.40 -1.19
C PHE A 312 -13.72 3.65 -0.96
N ALA A 313 -15.04 3.50 -1.06
CA ALA A 313 -15.96 4.56 -0.70
C ALA A 313 -16.40 4.37 0.75
N ASP A 314 -16.06 5.33 1.61
CA ASP A 314 -16.56 5.39 2.97
C ASP A 314 -17.83 6.26 3.02
N ARG A 315 -18.71 6.00 3.99
CA ARG A 315 -19.93 6.80 4.20
C ARG A 315 -19.67 8.27 4.51
N THR A 316 -18.47 8.61 4.94
CA THR A 316 -18.03 9.97 5.24
C THR A 316 -17.19 10.58 4.11
N GLY A 317 -16.90 9.82 3.07
CA GLY A 317 -16.07 10.22 1.93
C GLY A 317 -15.13 9.13 1.45
N PRO A 318 -14.17 9.45 0.57
CA PRO A 318 -13.18 8.47 0.11
C PRO A 318 -12.28 7.97 1.22
N GLY A 319 -11.94 6.68 1.17
CA GLY A 319 -10.94 6.05 2.00
C GLY A 319 -9.93 5.27 1.15
N TRP A 320 -8.80 4.94 1.75
CA TRP A 320 -7.79 4.11 1.12
C TRP A 320 -6.94 3.39 2.17
N PHE A 321 -6.36 2.29 1.75
CA PHE A 321 -5.56 1.45 2.63
C PHE A 321 -4.47 0.73 1.87
N GLU A 322 -3.51 0.22 2.62
CA GLU A 322 -2.52 -0.75 2.16
C GLU A 322 -2.16 -1.67 3.31
N GLY A 323 -2.16 -2.95 3.05
CA GLY A 323 -1.69 -3.98 3.96
C GLY A 323 -0.34 -4.53 3.54
N GLY A 324 0.28 -5.26 4.42
CA GLY A 324 1.48 -6.01 4.13
C GLY A 324 1.77 -7.03 5.22
N HIS A 325 2.33 -8.14 4.81
CA HIS A 325 2.89 -9.12 5.73
C HIS A 325 4.01 -9.90 5.07
N ASP A 326 4.79 -10.53 5.90
CA ASP A 326 5.63 -11.66 5.57
C ASP A 326 5.36 -12.79 6.58
N ASP A 327 6.22 -13.80 6.63
CA ASP A 327 6.01 -14.95 7.53
C ASP A 327 6.04 -14.58 9.02
N THR A 328 6.55 -13.41 9.39
CA THR A 328 6.85 -13.03 10.77
C THR A 328 6.45 -11.62 11.17
N ALA A 329 5.91 -10.83 10.26
CA ALA A 329 5.56 -9.44 10.51
C ALA A 329 4.27 -9.07 9.77
N ALA A 330 3.53 -8.12 10.32
CA ALA A 330 2.32 -7.59 9.70
C ALA A 330 2.28 -6.06 9.79
N GLN A 331 1.80 -5.41 8.74
CA GLN A 331 1.67 -3.97 8.65
C GLN A 331 0.32 -3.60 8.04
N PHE A 332 -0.22 -2.47 8.46
CA PHE A 332 -1.45 -1.95 7.87
C PHE A 332 -1.54 -0.43 8.01
N VAL A 333 -2.02 0.22 7.00
CA VAL A 333 -2.44 1.61 7.04
C VAL A 333 -3.85 1.73 6.51
N LEU A 334 -4.69 2.47 7.23
CA LEU A 334 -6.05 2.82 6.82
C LEU A 334 -6.22 4.32 6.96
N CYS A 335 -6.69 4.96 5.90
CA CYS A 335 -6.89 6.40 5.83
C CYS A 335 -8.28 6.78 5.33
N LEU A 336 -8.82 7.86 5.88
CA LEU A 336 -10.04 8.52 5.45
C LEU A 336 -9.70 9.95 5.02
N GLU A 337 -10.08 10.32 3.79
CA GLU A 337 -9.81 11.66 3.23
C GLU A 337 -10.53 12.74 4.05
N THR A 338 -11.78 12.47 4.45
CA THR A 338 -12.52 13.39 5.28
C THR A 338 -11.86 13.52 6.66
N GLY A 339 -11.39 14.73 6.96
CA GLY A 339 -10.64 15.02 8.17
C GLY A 339 -9.17 14.65 8.10
N GLN A 340 -8.70 14.12 6.96
CA GLN A 340 -7.30 13.73 6.74
C GLN A 340 -6.77 12.85 7.88
N ARG A 341 -7.41 11.70 8.11
CA ARG A 341 -7.17 10.83 9.26
C ARG A 341 -6.64 9.48 8.82
N CYS A 342 -5.63 8.99 9.53
CA CYS A 342 -5.10 7.65 9.34
C CYS A 342 -4.85 6.95 10.67
N VAL A 343 -4.87 5.62 10.62
CA VAL A 343 -4.22 4.74 11.57
C VAL A 343 -3.12 3.95 10.84
N VAL A 344 -1.94 3.89 11.43
CA VAL A 344 -0.78 3.15 10.93
C VAL A 344 -0.39 2.13 11.98
N MET A 345 -0.30 0.88 11.59
CA MET A 345 0.00 -0.24 12.49
C MET A 345 1.12 -1.08 11.91
N LEU A 346 2.17 -1.27 12.68
CA LEU A 346 3.30 -2.15 12.34
C LEU A 346 3.48 -3.16 13.47
N SER A 347 3.75 -4.39 13.13
CA SER A 347 4.03 -5.44 14.10
C SER A 347 5.17 -6.32 13.64
N ASN A 348 6.00 -6.73 14.59
CA ASN A 348 6.97 -7.79 14.39
C ASN A 348 6.38 -9.18 14.67
N ASP A 349 5.07 -9.31 14.57
CA ASP A 349 4.34 -10.54 14.81
C ASP A 349 3.20 -10.65 13.79
N VAL A 350 3.24 -11.66 12.92
CA VAL A 350 2.25 -11.80 11.84
C VAL A 350 0.83 -12.01 12.38
N ARG A 351 0.65 -12.51 13.60
CA ARG A 351 -0.67 -12.65 14.25
C ARG A 351 -1.37 -11.31 14.49
N ALA A 352 -0.64 -10.19 14.40
CA ALA A 352 -1.22 -8.85 14.52
C ALA A 352 -2.25 -8.53 13.43
N GLU A 353 -2.26 -9.22 12.30
CA GLU A 353 -3.33 -9.10 11.30
C GLU A 353 -4.73 -9.23 11.91
N ARG A 354 -4.86 -10.09 12.95
CA ARG A 354 -6.13 -10.32 13.66
C ARG A 354 -6.58 -9.12 14.49
N LEU A 355 -5.67 -8.18 14.80
CA LEU A 355 -5.96 -6.97 15.56
C LEU A 355 -6.40 -5.80 14.68
N PHE A 356 -5.87 -5.71 13.46
CA PHE A 356 -5.97 -4.52 12.61
C PHE A 356 -7.42 -4.11 12.30
N PRO A 357 -8.36 -5.02 11.97
CA PRO A 357 -9.75 -4.62 11.75
C PRO A 357 -10.40 -4.01 12.98
N GLU A 358 -10.16 -4.56 14.16
CA GLU A 358 -10.73 -4.04 15.41
C GLU A 358 -10.12 -2.70 15.78
N LEU A 359 -8.78 -2.59 15.77
CA LEU A 359 -8.08 -1.35 16.12
C LEU A 359 -8.38 -0.22 15.14
N GLY A 360 -8.47 -0.53 13.84
CA GLY A 360 -8.84 0.42 12.81
C GLY A 360 -10.23 1.01 13.05
N ARG A 361 -11.24 0.17 13.26
CA ARG A 361 -12.62 0.60 13.55
C ARG A 361 -12.74 1.34 14.87
N GLN A 362 -12.00 0.93 15.89
CA GLN A 362 -11.99 1.63 17.17
C GLN A 362 -11.39 3.04 17.05
N ALA A 363 -10.34 3.21 16.24
CA ALA A 363 -9.68 4.50 16.04
C ALA A 363 -10.47 5.45 15.15
N LEU A 364 -10.85 5.00 13.95
CA LEU A 364 -11.45 5.84 12.90
C LEU A 364 -12.99 5.80 12.90
N GLY A 365 -13.59 4.89 13.64
CA GLY A 365 -15.02 4.59 13.61
C GLY A 365 -15.35 3.46 12.64
N PRO A 366 -16.65 3.07 12.55
CA PRO A 366 -17.08 2.07 11.58
C PRO A 366 -16.73 2.54 10.17
N ASP A 367 -16.06 1.67 9.42
CA ASP A 367 -15.62 1.89 8.05
C ASP A 367 -16.43 1.02 7.06
N ASP A 368 -16.35 1.38 5.79
CA ASP A 368 -16.91 0.61 4.68
C ASP A 368 -15.83 -0.18 3.91
N MET A 369 -14.66 -0.35 4.52
CA MET A 369 -13.58 -1.16 3.97
C MET A 369 -13.97 -2.65 3.97
N SER A 370 -13.64 -3.35 2.89
CA SER A 370 -13.82 -4.81 2.76
C SER A 370 -12.65 -5.55 3.42
N TRP A 371 -12.66 -5.68 4.73
CA TRP A 371 -11.58 -6.32 5.49
C TRP A 371 -11.34 -7.79 5.08
N SER A 372 -12.37 -8.54 4.73
CA SER A 372 -12.24 -9.92 4.27
C SER A 372 -11.54 -10.04 2.91
N TRP A 373 -11.55 -8.98 2.10
CA TRP A 373 -10.76 -8.94 0.87
C TRP A 373 -9.25 -8.90 1.16
N GLU A 374 -8.86 -8.17 2.19
CA GLU A 374 -7.46 -8.12 2.67
C GLU A 374 -7.09 -9.38 3.45
N TYR A 375 -7.97 -9.82 4.34
CA TYR A 375 -7.74 -10.94 5.25
C TYR A 375 -8.76 -12.05 4.99
N ALA A 376 -8.41 -12.99 4.10
CA ALA A 376 -9.29 -14.08 3.70
C ALA A 376 -9.75 -14.97 4.87
N TRP A 377 -8.96 -15.07 5.95
CA TRP A 377 -9.34 -15.82 7.16
C TRP A 377 -10.62 -15.28 7.85
N MET A 378 -11.03 -14.04 7.56
CA MET A 378 -12.29 -13.50 8.11
C MET A 378 -13.55 -14.11 7.49
N ASP A 379 -13.43 -14.73 6.33
CA ASP A 379 -14.53 -15.44 5.65
C ASP A 379 -14.55 -16.94 5.97
N GLU A 380 -13.55 -17.45 6.70
CA GLU A 380 -13.52 -18.84 7.16
C GLU A 380 -14.49 -19.03 8.33
N PRO A 381 -15.32 -20.08 8.32
CA PRO A 381 -16.34 -20.33 9.35
C PRO A 381 -15.76 -20.70 10.72
#